data_bec7365e5a00008b04b59b03d5584fb9
#
_entry.id   bec7365e5a00008b04b59b03d5584fb9
#
_cell.length_a   1.000
_cell.length_b   1.000
_cell.length_c   1.000
_cell.angle_alpha   90.00
_cell.angle_beta   90.00
_cell.angle_gamma   90.00
#
_symmetry.space_group_name_H-M   'P 1'
#
loop_
_entity.id
_entity.type
_entity.pdbx_description
1 polymer ?
#
loop_
_entity_poly.entity_id
_entity_poly.type
_entity_poly.pdbx_seq_one_letter_code
_entity_poly.pdbx_strand_id
1 'polypeptide(L)'
;EKVNRLGTGKIWPLVIEFAIPAIIGMLVNAAYNLISAAFLGQALGTIGVSVTQVAQPIMTIFLAIAMMVGAGGNALCALRLGAGKHDEAEHVLGNTVTLSVIIAAIVAVFAMFPSVLDCILTISSCTEEIRPYAAIYIQIICFGYVLQCIGFGVNNFIRTAGAPNRALLTMVIGAAVCIVCNYFFVLVFDWGA
;
A
#
# COMPACT_ATOMS: atom_id res chain seq x y z
N GLU A 1 -1.17 2.58 -29.15
CA GLU A 1 -2.27 3.53 -29.49
C GLU A 1 -2.62 4.48 -28.33
N LYS A 2 -2.77 3.99 -27.09
CA LYS A 2 -3.14 4.83 -25.93
C LYS A 2 -2.03 5.80 -25.50
N VAL A 3 -0.78 5.43 -25.59
CA VAL A 3 0.37 6.30 -25.24
C VAL A 3 0.49 7.47 -26.21
N ASN A 4 0.22 7.26 -27.49
CA ASN A 4 0.21 8.33 -28.49
C ASN A 4 -0.90 9.37 -28.25
N ARG A 5 -2.03 8.95 -27.65
CA ARG A 5 -3.12 9.86 -27.27
C ARG A 5 -2.73 10.82 -26.16
N LEU A 6 -1.81 10.42 -25.27
CA LEU A 6 -1.30 11.28 -24.19
C LEU A 6 -0.48 12.46 -24.74
N GLY A 7 0.20 12.29 -25.87
CA GLY A 7 1.01 13.34 -26.49
C GLY A 7 0.24 14.27 -27.45
N THR A 8 -0.91 13.84 -27.99
CA THR A 8 -1.63 14.56 -29.04
C THR A 8 -3.04 15.01 -28.65
N GLY A 9 -3.56 14.52 -27.50
CA GLY A 9 -4.91 14.82 -27.04
C GLY A 9 -5.05 16.21 -26.40
N LYS A 10 -6.30 16.72 -26.36
CA LYS A 10 -6.61 17.94 -25.61
C LYS A 10 -6.36 17.69 -24.10
N ILE A 11 -5.67 18.62 -23.44
CA ILE A 11 -5.21 18.48 -22.05
C ILE A 11 -6.37 18.27 -21.07
N TRP A 12 -7.44 19.07 -21.17
CA TRP A 12 -8.55 19.00 -20.22
C TRP A 12 -9.31 17.67 -20.18
N PRO A 13 -9.73 17.07 -21.32
CA PRO A 13 -10.35 15.76 -21.31
C PRO A 13 -9.43 14.66 -20.74
N LEU A 14 -8.15 14.73 -21.05
CA LEU A 14 -7.15 13.77 -20.53
C LEU A 14 -7.00 13.89 -19.01
N VAL A 15 -6.89 15.11 -18.49
CA VAL A 15 -6.81 15.32 -17.03
C VAL A 15 -8.04 14.74 -16.34
N ILE A 16 -9.24 14.96 -16.84
CA ILE A 16 -10.49 14.44 -16.27
C ILE A 16 -10.51 12.90 -16.36
N GLU A 17 -10.13 12.32 -17.50
CA GLU A 17 -10.09 10.87 -17.73
C GLU A 17 -9.17 10.15 -16.72
N PHE A 18 -8.07 10.77 -16.30
CA PHE A 18 -7.15 10.21 -15.32
C PHE A 18 -7.50 10.59 -13.87
N ALA A 19 -8.01 11.81 -13.65
CA ALA A 19 -8.32 12.31 -12.32
C ALA A 19 -9.53 11.58 -11.69
N ILE A 20 -10.59 11.35 -12.46
CA ILE A 20 -11.81 10.72 -11.94
C ILE A 20 -11.52 9.31 -11.37
N PRO A 21 -10.86 8.37 -12.11
CA PRO A 21 -10.53 7.06 -11.55
C PRO A 21 -9.58 7.14 -10.37
N ALA A 22 -8.66 8.11 -10.35
CA ALA A 22 -7.75 8.30 -9.23
C ALA A 22 -8.49 8.74 -7.96
N ILE A 23 -9.38 9.73 -8.07
CA ILE A 23 -10.21 10.22 -6.96
C ILE A 23 -11.12 9.11 -6.42
N ILE A 24 -11.80 8.38 -7.31
CA ILE A 24 -12.65 7.25 -6.91
C ILE A 24 -11.80 6.19 -6.20
N GLY A 25 -10.61 5.87 -6.71
CA GLY A 25 -9.70 4.92 -6.07
C GLY A 25 -9.25 5.38 -4.67
N MET A 26 -8.97 6.67 -4.49
CA MET A 26 -8.65 7.22 -3.16
C MET A 26 -9.86 7.16 -2.21
N LEU A 27 -11.07 7.44 -2.69
CA LEU A 27 -12.29 7.32 -1.89
C LEU A 27 -12.56 5.87 -1.46
N VAL A 28 -12.39 4.91 -2.39
CA VAL A 28 -12.51 3.47 -2.09
C VAL A 28 -11.47 3.06 -1.04
N ASN A 29 -10.23 3.54 -1.17
CA ASN A 29 -9.16 3.29 -0.20
C ASN A 29 -9.50 3.86 1.18
N ALA A 30 -9.98 5.10 1.25
CA ALA A 30 -10.41 5.71 2.51
C ALA A 30 -11.60 4.96 3.14
N ALA A 31 -12.57 4.56 2.33
CA ALA A 31 -13.74 3.83 2.78
C ALA A 31 -13.36 2.47 3.37
N TYR A 32 -12.53 1.67 2.69
CA TYR A 32 -12.13 0.38 3.24
C TYR A 32 -11.27 0.51 4.50
N ASN A 33 -10.41 1.53 4.61
CA ASN A 33 -9.66 1.80 5.84
C ASN A 33 -10.58 2.11 7.01
N LEU A 34 -11.61 2.94 6.78
CA LEU A 34 -12.60 3.26 7.81
C LEU A 34 -13.40 2.02 8.24
N ILE A 35 -13.82 1.21 7.27
CA ILE A 35 -14.53 -0.04 7.54
C ILE A 35 -13.64 -1.02 8.32
N SER A 36 -12.39 -1.20 7.92
CA SER A 36 -11.43 -2.07 8.62
C SER A 36 -11.18 -1.60 10.06
N ALA A 37 -11.04 -0.30 10.27
CA ALA A 37 -10.89 0.28 11.61
C ALA A 37 -12.15 0.05 12.48
N ALA A 38 -13.35 0.12 11.89
CA ALA A 38 -14.59 -0.15 12.60
C ALA A 38 -14.69 -1.62 13.02
N PHE A 39 -14.34 -2.57 12.14
CA PHE A 39 -14.28 -4.00 12.49
C PHE A 39 -13.29 -4.27 13.62
N LEU A 40 -12.10 -3.69 13.54
CA LEU A 40 -11.07 -3.85 14.56
C LEU A 40 -11.51 -3.28 15.92
N GLY A 41 -12.15 -2.10 15.89
CA GLY A 41 -12.71 -1.48 17.10
C GLY A 41 -13.82 -2.30 17.73
N GLN A 42 -14.64 -2.98 16.93
CA GLN A 42 -15.69 -3.88 17.44
C GLN A 42 -15.12 -5.18 18.00
N ALA A 43 -14.09 -5.74 17.41
CA ALA A 43 -13.50 -7.02 17.81
C ALA A 43 -12.65 -6.91 19.07
N LEU A 44 -11.77 -5.92 19.15
CA LEU A 44 -10.77 -5.77 20.22
C LEU A 44 -11.01 -4.56 21.14
N GLY A 45 -12.05 -3.78 20.89
CA GLY A 45 -12.34 -2.59 21.65
C GLY A 45 -11.19 -1.57 21.64
N THR A 46 -10.94 -0.95 22.81
CA THR A 46 -9.91 0.08 22.96
C THR A 46 -8.49 -0.44 22.78
N ILE A 47 -8.23 -1.71 23.11
CA ILE A 47 -6.90 -2.33 22.98
C ILE A 47 -6.50 -2.42 21.50
N GLY A 48 -7.39 -2.90 20.64
CA GLY A 48 -7.11 -3.01 19.21
C GLY A 48 -6.83 -1.67 18.53
N VAL A 49 -7.60 -0.64 18.90
CA VAL A 49 -7.35 0.72 18.39
C VAL A 49 -6.00 1.24 18.87
N SER A 50 -5.63 1.00 20.13
CA SER A 50 -4.35 1.42 20.69
C SER A 50 -3.16 0.72 20.01
N VAL A 51 -3.25 -0.58 19.74
CA VAL A 51 -2.23 -1.36 19.01
C VAL A 51 -1.99 -0.80 17.61
N THR A 52 -3.06 -0.47 16.88
CA THR A 52 -2.93 0.12 15.55
C THR A 52 -2.30 1.51 15.58
N GLN A 53 -2.61 2.32 16.57
CA GLN A 53 -2.00 3.65 16.75
C GLN A 53 -0.50 3.55 17.02
N VAL A 54 -0.07 2.60 17.85
CA VAL A 54 1.35 2.34 18.12
C VAL A 54 2.11 1.89 16.86
N ALA A 55 1.45 1.14 15.97
CA ALA A 55 2.04 0.68 14.71
C ALA A 55 2.06 1.75 13.61
N GLN A 56 1.28 2.82 13.69
CA GLN A 56 1.15 3.86 12.66
C GLN A 56 2.48 4.50 12.24
N PRO A 57 3.41 4.89 13.13
CA PRO A 57 4.69 5.47 12.71
C PRO A 57 5.49 4.52 11.81
N ILE A 58 5.47 3.24 12.12
CA ILE A 58 6.19 2.21 11.34
C ILE A 58 5.55 2.07 9.96
N MET A 59 4.21 1.94 9.93
CA MET A 59 3.46 1.87 8.68
C MET A 59 3.74 3.09 7.79
N THR A 60 3.85 4.28 8.37
CA THR A 60 4.16 5.51 7.65
C THR A 60 5.56 5.47 7.05
N ILE A 61 6.57 4.96 7.77
CA ILE A 61 7.93 4.80 7.27
C ILE A 61 7.96 3.82 6.09
N PHE A 62 7.29 2.67 6.21
CA PHE A 62 7.18 1.72 5.10
C PHE A 62 6.50 2.35 3.88
N LEU A 63 5.40 3.06 4.10
CA LEU A 63 4.69 3.75 3.02
C LEU A 63 5.58 4.80 2.35
N ALA A 64 6.33 5.58 3.12
CA ALA A 64 7.25 6.58 2.59
C ALA A 64 8.34 5.95 1.70
N ILE A 65 8.92 4.84 2.12
CA ILE A 65 9.92 4.08 1.35
C ILE A 65 9.28 3.53 0.07
N ALA A 66 8.10 2.91 0.17
CA ALA A 66 7.38 2.38 -0.98
C ALA A 66 7.00 3.47 -1.99
N MET A 67 6.58 4.65 -1.49
CA MET A 67 6.28 5.80 -2.34
C MET A 67 7.54 6.36 -3.01
N MET A 68 8.65 6.47 -2.29
CA MET A 68 9.91 6.98 -2.84
C MET A 68 10.39 6.12 -4.03
N VAL A 69 10.45 4.81 -3.84
CA VAL A 69 10.88 3.88 -4.90
C VAL A 69 9.84 3.79 -6.01
N GLY A 70 8.56 3.64 -5.63
CA GLY A 70 7.45 3.51 -6.58
C GLY A 70 7.24 4.77 -7.43
N ALA A 71 7.25 5.96 -6.83
CA ALA A 71 7.09 7.22 -7.56
C ALA A 71 8.30 7.53 -8.46
N GLY A 72 9.52 7.28 -7.95
CA GLY A 72 10.75 7.46 -8.73
C GLY A 72 10.79 6.54 -9.94
N GLY A 73 10.54 5.25 -9.76
CA GLY A 73 10.47 4.28 -10.85
C GLY A 73 9.36 4.58 -11.84
N ASN A 74 8.18 4.99 -11.34
CA ASN A 74 7.06 5.36 -12.18
C ASN A 74 7.35 6.59 -13.05
N ALA A 75 7.99 7.61 -12.50
CA ALA A 75 8.41 8.80 -13.25
C ALA A 75 9.40 8.44 -14.38
N LEU A 76 10.41 7.61 -14.07
CA LEU A 76 11.38 7.16 -15.05
C LEU A 76 10.72 6.31 -16.15
N CYS A 77 9.82 5.41 -15.78
CA CYS A 77 9.05 4.60 -16.73
C CYS A 77 8.21 5.50 -17.66
N ALA A 78 7.53 6.52 -17.12
CA ALA A 78 6.76 7.47 -17.90
C ALA A 78 7.63 8.20 -18.93
N LEU A 79 8.84 8.64 -18.54
CA LEU A 79 9.80 9.28 -19.44
C LEU A 79 10.25 8.36 -20.57
N ARG A 80 10.53 7.08 -20.27
CA ARG A 80 10.94 6.08 -21.28
C ARG A 80 9.80 5.74 -22.24
N LEU A 81 8.57 5.58 -21.72
CA LEU A 81 7.38 5.39 -22.53
C LEU A 81 7.11 6.59 -23.45
N GLY A 82 7.24 7.82 -22.93
CA GLY A 82 7.11 9.05 -23.71
C GLY A 82 8.16 9.21 -24.80
N ALA A 83 9.37 8.67 -24.59
CA ALA A 83 10.45 8.62 -25.58
C ALA A 83 10.29 7.47 -26.60
N GLY A 84 9.23 6.67 -26.52
CA GLY A 84 8.99 5.51 -27.40
C GLY A 84 9.87 4.29 -27.09
N LYS A 85 10.60 4.29 -25.96
CA LYS A 85 11.53 3.23 -25.57
C LYS A 85 10.84 2.21 -24.66
N HIS A 86 10.01 1.37 -25.26
CA HIS A 86 9.17 0.41 -24.51
C HIS A 86 10.00 -0.62 -23.75
N ASP A 87 11.05 -1.17 -24.35
CA ASP A 87 11.93 -2.17 -23.71
C ASP A 87 12.63 -1.59 -22.47
N GLU A 88 13.13 -0.35 -22.54
CA GLU A 88 13.73 0.32 -21.40
C GLU A 88 12.69 0.59 -20.29
N ALA A 89 11.45 0.89 -20.65
CA ALA A 89 10.37 1.10 -19.68
C ALA A 89 10.00 -0.19 -18.93
N GLU A 90 10.00 -1.35 -19.61
CA GLU A 90 9.79 -2.65 -18.97
C GLU A 90 10.93 -3.02 -18.02
N HIS A 91 12.17 -2.74 -18.39
CA HIS A 91 13.32 -2.92 -17.48
C HIS A 91 13.22 -2.03 -16.24
N VAL A 92 12.80 -0.77 -16.40
CA VAL A 92 12.57 0.15 -15.26
C VAL A 92 11.47 -0.39 -14.34
N LEU A 93 10.38 -0.91 -14.90
CA LEU A 93 9.31 -1.54 -14.13
C LEU A 93 9.85 -2.72 -13.31
N GLY A 94 10.52 -3.67 -13.96
CA GLY A 94 11.09 -4.84 -13.31
C GLY A 94 12.06 -4.47 -12.19
N ASN A 95 12.98 -3.55 -12.45
CA ASN A 95 13.95 -3.08 -11.46
C ASN A 95 13.27 -2.37 -10.29
N THR A 96 12.25 -1.56 -10.54
CA THR A 96 11.52 -0.84 -9.47
C THR A 96 10.77 -1.82 -8.57
N VAL A 97 10.09 -2.81 -9.13
CA VAL A 97 9.40 -3.84 -8.35
C VAL A 97 10.41 -4.65 -7.54
N THR A 98 11.49 -5.10 -8.17
CA THR A 98 12.55 -5.88 -7.50
C THR A 98 13.17 -5.07 -6.36
N LEU A 99 13.52 -3.80 -6.61
CA LEU A 99 14.09 -2.91 -5.58
C LEU A 99 13.10 -2.69 -4.41
N SER A 100 11.82 -2.47 -4.73
CA SER A 100 10.77 -2.32 -3.70
C SER A 100 10.65 -3.56 -2.82
N VAL A 101 10.68 -4.75 -3.42
CA VAL A 101 10.62 -6.03 -2.69
C VAL A 101 11.85 -6.23 -1.82
N ILE A 102 13.05 -5.96 -2.35
CA ILE A 102 14.30 -6.09 -1.60
C ILE A 102 14.31 -5.16 -0.40
N ILE A 103 13.96 -3.88 -0.58
CA ILE A 103 13.93 -2.90 0.51
C ILE A 103 12.87 -3.30 1.54
N ALA A 104 11.67 -3.67 1.10
CA ALA A 104 10.60 -4.11 1.99
C ALA A 104 11.00 -5.36 2.79
N ALA A 105 11.67 -6.33 2.15
CA ALA A 105 12.17 -7.53 2.81
C ALA A 105 13.26 -7.20 3.84
N ILE A 106 14.20 -6.32 3.50
CA ILE A 106 15.24 -5.85 4.43
C ILE A 106 14.60 -5.21 5.66
N VAL A 107 13.66 -4.28 5.46
CA VAL A 107 12.99 -3.58 6.57
C VAL A 107 12.16 -4.55 7.40
N ALA A 108 11.46 -5.51 6.77
CA ALA A 108 10.72 -6.55 7.49
C ALA A 108 11.63 -7.43 8.35
N VAL A 109 12.78 -7.84 7.83
CA VAL A 109 13.79 -8.60 8.59
C VAL A 109 14.33 -7.78 9.75
N PHE A 110 14.66 -6.50 9.53
CA PHE A 110 15.11 -5.61 10.60
C PHE A 110 14.05 -5.45 11.71
N ALA A 111 12.78 -5.31 11.34
CA ALA A 111 11.68 -5.19 12.29
C ALA A 111 11.42 -6.47 13.11
N MET A 112 11.94 -7.63 12.67
CA MET A 112 11.86 -8.89 13.42
C MET A 112 12.91 -9.00 14.54
N PHE A 113 13.98 -8.19 14.51
CA PHE A 113 14.96 -8.19 15.58
C PHE A 113 14.38 -7.65 16.88
N PRO A 114 14.46 -8.38 18.01
CA PRO A 114 13.89 -7.94 19.28
C PRO A 114 14.33 -6.53 19.71
N SER A 115 15.61 -6.22 19.55
CA SER A 115 16.17 -4.92 19.92
C SER A 115 15.60 -3.76 19.09
N VAL A 116 15.31 -3.98 17.80
CA VAL A 116 14.70 -2.98 16.91
C VAL A 116 13.24 -2.80 17.28
N LEU A 117 12.54 -3.91 17.50
CA LEU A 117 11.15 -3.92 17.89
C LEU A 117 10.93 -3.19 19.23
N ASP A 118 11.78 -3.47 20.22
CA ASP A 118 11.74 -2.77 21.52
C ASP A 118 12.01 -1.28 21.39
N CYS A 119 12.96 -0.88 20.56
CA CYS A 119 13.23 0.52 20.26
C CYS A 119 12.01 1.20 19.64
N ILE A 120 11.37 0.57 18.68
CA ILE A 120 10.17 1.06 17.99
C ILE A 120 9.01 1.23 18.98
N LEU A 121 8.73 0.21 19.80
CA LEU A 121 7.68 0.24 20.80
C LEU A 121 7.92 1.33 21.86
N THR A 122 9.17 1.56 22.23
CA THR A 122 9.56 2.63 23.19
C THR A 122 9.35 4.01 22.58
N ILE A 123 9.77 4.23 21.34
CA ILE A 123 9.57 5.51 20.62
C ILE A 123 8.08 5.79 20.43
N SER A 124 7.26 4.75 20.16
CA SER A 124 5.81 4.88 20.00
C SER A 124 5.06 5.04 21.33
N SER A 125 5.77 5.21 22.46
CA SER A 125 5.17 5.34 23.80
C SER A 125 4.19 4.23 24.14
N CYS A 126 4.53 2.99 23.77
CA CYS A 126 3.69 1.83 24.00
C CYS A 126 3.64 1.50 25.51
N THR A 127 2.43 1.36 26.06
CA THR A 127 2.22 0.94 27.44
C THR A 127 2.60 -0.54 27.60
N GLU A 128 3.15 -0.92 28.75
CA GLU A 128 3.58 -2.31 29.04
C GLU A 128 2.45 -3.33 28.83
N GLU A 129 1.22 -2.95 29.08
CA GLU A 129 0.02 -3.80 28.92
C GLU A 129 -0.25 -4.15 27.44
N ILE A 130 0.03 -3.23 26.51
CA ILE A 130 -0.25 -3.38 25.06
C ILE A 130 0.97 -3.94 24.32
N ARG A 131 2.16 -3.84 24.92
CA ARG A 131 3.44 -4.20 24.29
C ARG A 131 3.47 -5.59 23.64
N PRO A 132 3.02 -6.69 24.28
CA PRO A 132 3.06 -8.02 23.66
C PRO A 132 2.16 -8.11 22.42
N TYR A 133 0.98 -7.49 22.46
CA TYR A 133 0.06 -7.47 21.31
C TYR A 133 0.58 -6.62 20.18
N ALA A 134 1.14 -5.46 20.48
CA ALA A 134 1.74 -4.57 19.49
C ALA A 134 2.96 -5.20 18.80
N ALA A 135 3.77 -5.96 19.53
CA ALA A 135 4.93 -6.67 18.98
C ALA A 135 4.50 -7.70 17.92
N ILE A 136 3.53 -8.56 18.23
CA ILE A 136 3.01 -9.57 17.31
C ILE A 136 2.36 -8.90 16.10
N TYR A 137 1.56 -7.87 16.33
CA TYR A 137 0.88 -7.12 15.27
C TYR A 137 1.87 -6.49 14.29
N ILE A 138 2.94 -5.85 14.79
CA ILE A 138 3.98 -5.26 13.96
C ILE A 138 4.69 -6.32 13.12
N GLN A 139 5.03 -7.48 13.69
CA GLN A 139 5.68 -8.57 12.96
C GLN A 139 4.82 -9.07 11.80
N ILE A 140 3.54 -9.31 12.04
CA ILE A 140 2.59 -9.77 11.01
C ILE A 140 2.45 -8.72 9.91
N ILE A 141 2.29 -7.45 10.28
CA ILE A 141 2.16 -6.35 9.33
C ILE A 141 3.43 -6.17 8.50
N CYS A 142 4.61 -6.24 9.08
CA CYS A 142 5.87 -6.14 8.34
C CYS A 142 5.95 -7.19 7.23
N PHE A 143 5.48 -8.40 7.46
CA PHE A 143 5.39 -9.42 6.42
C PHE A 143 4.38 -9.06 5.34
N GLY A 144 3.21 -8.55 5.73
CA GLY A 144 2.18 -8.08 4.79
C GLY A 144 2.63 -6.89 3.93
N TYR A 145 3.48 -6.02 4.47
CA TYR A 145 3.99 -4.85 3.74
C TYR A 145 4.86 -5.21 2.53
N VAL A 146 5.58 -6.33 2.57
CA VAL A 146 6.33 -6.81 1.40
C VAL A 146 5.40 -7.03 0.22
N LEU A 147 4.25 -7.67 0.45
CA LEU A 147 3.23 -7.91 -0.58
C LEU A 147 2.55 -6.60 -1.00
N GLN A 148 2.29 -5.72 -0.06
CA GLN A 148 1.68 -4.41 -0.32
C GLN A 148 2.57 -3.52 -1.20
N CYS A 149 3.88 -3.53 -1.02
CA CYS A 149 4.82 -2.78 -1.85
C CYS A 149 4.72 -3.19 -3.33
N ILE A 150 4.57 -4.49 -3.61
CA ILE A 150 4.37 -5.01 -4.96
C ILE A 150 3.07 -4.46 -5.54
N GLY A 151 1.97 -4.60 -4.80
CA GLY A 151 0.65 -4.13 -5.23
C GLY A 151 0.61 -2.64 -5.52
N PHE A 152 1.23 -1.83 -4.65
CA PHE A 152 1.29 -0.38 -4.80
C PHE A 152 2.13 0.04 -6.01
N GLY A 153 3.30 -0.57 -6.19
CA GLY A 153 4.15 -0.34 -7.35
C GLY A 153 3.42 -0.65 -8.66
N VAL A 154 2.91 -1.88 -8.80
CA VAL A 154 2.21 -2.33 -10.01
C VAL A 154 1.00 -1.45 -10.33
N ASN A 155 0.20 -1.05 -9.33
CA ASN A 155 -0.97 -0.19 -9.55
C ASN A 155 -0.59 1.16 -10.16
N ASN A 156 0.49 1.79 -9.68
CA ASN A 156 0.98 3.06 -10.23
C ASN A 156 1.45 2.91 -11.68
N PHE A 157 2.15 1.82 -12.01
CA PHE A 157 2.58 1.55 -13.39
C PHE A 157 1.41 1.32 -14.35
N ILE A 158 0.34 0.63 -13.92
CA ILE A 158 -0.87 0.46 -14.73
C ILE A 158 -1.48 1.82 -15.10
N ARG A 159 -1.47 2.78 -14.17
CA ARG A 159 -1.93 4.15 -14.46
C ARG A 159 -1.05 4.85 -15.47
N THR A 160 0.28 4.77 -15.31
CA THR A 160 1.25 5.39 -16.21
C THR A 160 1.22 4.77 -17.62
N ALA A 161 0.93 3.49 -17.73
CA ALA A 161 0.71 2.80 -19.01
C ALA A 161 -0.60 3.22 -19.74
N GLY A 162 -1.33 4.23 -19.22
CA GLY A 162 -2.54 4.75 -19.85
C GLY A 162 -3.79 3.93 -19.61
N ALA A 163 -3.83 3.12 -18.54
CA ALA A 163 -4.98 2.30 -18.20
C ALA A 163 -5.54 2.60 -16.79
N PRO A 164 -5.94 3.86 -16.46
CA PRO A 164 -6.37 4.25 -15.13
C PRO A 164 -7.60 3.48 -14.64
N ASN A 165 -8.51 3.09 -15.53
CA ASN A 165 -9.69 2.31 -15.17
C ASN A 165 -9.35 0.89 -14.73
N ARG A 166 -8.28 0.28 -15.28
CA ARG A 166 -7.80 -1.03 -14.83
C ARG A 166 -7.16 -0.93 -13.44
N ALA A 167 -6.41 0.15 -13.19
CA ALA A 167 -5.86 0.41 -11.87
C ALA A 167 -6.96 0.64 -10.82
N LEU A 168 -8.05 1.34 -11.17
CA LEU A 168 -9.21 1.49 -10.31
C LEU A 168 -9.87 0.14 -10.02
N LEU A 169 -10.05 -0.70 -11.04
CA LEU A 169 -10.66 -2.02 -10.89
C LEU A 169 -9.88 -2.90 -9.91
N THR A 170 -8.55 -2.91 -9.98
CA THR A 170 -7.72 -3.67 -9.02
C THR A 170 -7.87 -3.15 -7.60
N MET A 171 -8.02 -1.84 -7.39
CA MET A 171 -8.25 -1.26 -6.06
C MET A 171 -9.64 -1.63 -5.52
N VAL A 172 -10.68 -1.59 -6.36
CA VAL A 172 -12.05 -1.97 -5.96
C VAL A 172 -12.12 -3.45 -5.59
N ILE A 173 -11.52 -4.33 -6.40
CA ILE A 173 -11.46 -5.76 -6.11
C ILE A 173 -10.70 -6.00 -4.80
N GLY A 174 -9.55 -5.36 -4.61
CA GLY A 174 -8.78 -5.48 -3.38
C GLY A 174 -9.55 -5.02 -2.14
N ALA A 175 -10.27 -3.90 -2.23
CA ALA A 175 -11.12 -3.41 -1.15
C ALA A 175 -12.28 -4.38 -0.84
N ALA A 176 -12.94 -4.91 -1.87
CA ALA A 176 -14.02 -5.89 -1.69
C ALA A 176 -13.52 -7.17 -1.01
N VAL A 177 -12.39 -7.72 -1.47
CA VAL A 177 -11.75 -8.89 -0.85
C VAL A 177 -11.39 -8.60 0.61
N CYS A 178 -10.80 -7.44 0.88
CA CYS A 178 -10.43 -7.03 2.24
C CYS A 178 -11.67 -6.98 3.17
N ILE A 179 -12.78 -6.38 2.72
CA ILE A 179 -14.02 -6.30 3.50
C ILE A 179 -14.59 -7.71 3.75
N VAL A 180 -14.61 -8.56 2.73
CA VAL A 180 -15.09 -9.95 2.88
C VAL A 180 -14.20 -10.73 3.85
N CYS A 181 -12.89 -10.61 3.74
CA CYS A 181 -11.95 -11.25 4.67
C CYS A 181 -12.16 -10.75 6.11
N ASN A 182 -12.26 -9.43 6.30
CA ASN A 182 -12.52 -8.85 7.63
C ASN A 182 -13.83 -9.39 8.22
N TYR A 183 -14.89 -9.47 7.41
CA TYR A 183 -16.17 -10.03 7.86
C TYR A 183 -16.02 -11.48 8.33
N PHE A 184 -15.39 -12.34 7.51
CA PHE A 184 -15.23 -13.75 7.87
C PHE A 184 -14.29 -13.95 9.06
N PHE A 185 -13.11 -13.34 9.06
CA PHE A 185 -12.12 -13.57 10.12
C PHE A 185 -12.51 -12.94 11.45
N VAL A 186 -13.14 -11.77 11.43
CA VAL A 186 -13.49 -11.05 12.66
C VAL A 186 -14.84 -11.51 13.22
N LEU A 187 -15.90 -11.65 12.37
CA LEU A 187 -17.25 -11.89 12.85
C LEU A 187 -17.66 -13.37 12.79
N VAL A 188 -17.15 -14.17 11.83
CA VAL A 188 -17.58 -15.57 11.68
C VAL A 188 -16.66 -16.52 12.44
N PHE A 189 -15.35 -16.33 12.32
CA PHE A 189 -14.36 -17.18 12.97
C PHE A 189 -13.99 -16.74 14.39
N ASP A 190 -14.40 -15.53 14.78
CA ASP A 190 -14.11 -14.93 16.10
C ASP A 190 -12.60 -15.03 16.47
N TRP A 191 -11.74 -14.94 15.45
CA TRP A 191 -10.31 -15.12 15.63
C TRP A 191 -9.62 -13.94 16.30
N GLY A 192 -10.40 -12.89 16.65
CA GLY A 192 -9.81 -11.66 17.16
C GLY A 192 -8.82 -11.05 16.15
N ALA A 193 -8.48 -9.80 16.26
CA ALA A 193 -7.49 -9.23 15.35
C ALA A 193 -6.07 -9.61 15.77
#